data_9e93aa8ebededcbb56f0f911c8797795
#
_entry.id   9e93aa8ebededcbb56f0f911c8797795
#
_cell.length_a   1.000
_cell.length_b   1.000
_cell.length_c   1.000
_cell.angle_alpha   90.00
_cell.angle_beta   90.00
_cell.angle_gamma   90.00
#
_symmetry.space_group_name_H-M   'P 1'
#
loop_
_entity.id
_entity.type
_entity.pdbx_description
1 polymer ?
#
loop_
_entity_poly.entity_id
_entity_poly.type
_entity_poly.pdbx_seq_one_letter_code
_entity_poly.pdbx_strand_id
1 'polypeptide(L)'
;MVEPTPLEQAVKIMAGKRRVTIGLPAASSHSERRFPLTPEGAAMLSERGFELRMQAGAAEVIHFSDDAYRRGGVRIVDRREAFACDIVLHLPAISPEDASLIKSGAVLLSLLHVDRQDPMAIKALLRRHVIAIALDLVTDDADNLPFADILSEVDGRAAMAIASSLLADSVHGKGILLGGVAGIVPCEVTVIGSDIAARAAARSALGLGAVVRMFDNDVYRLRSALHELGEANVIGSALHPRVFAGALRTADVVIATPTRYPLEIGLDVVSEMKRGVITFDLSHSRTSCIFPSLACIDLAEAAPADVAPGAQVRTCYVNAGSAVPRTAAMALSTTLLTLFDDIIVCDGVTNALKFNNGLRRAAYTFLGKPVNPDIARLCGQRLIDINLFLQFS
;
A
#
# COMPACT_ATOMS: atom_id res chain seq x y z
N MET A 1 -19.82 -1.92 -55.17
CA MET A 1 -19.42 -2.21 -53.77
C MET A 1 -18.22 -1.32 -53.46
N VAL A 2 -18.37 -0.38 -52.55
CA VAL A 2 -17.27 0.51 -52.13
C VAL A 2 -16.38 -0.30 -51.22
N GLU A 3 -15.09 -0.44 -51.52
CA GLU A 3 -14.14 -1.07 -50.61
C GLU A 3 -14.04 -0.23 -49.32
N PRO A 4 -14.10 -0.85 -48.13
CA PRO A 4 -14.03 -0.11 -46.88
C PRO A 4 -12.67 0.56 -46.74
N THR A 5 -12.65 1.78 -46.19
CA THR A 5 -11.42 2.52 -45.92
C THR A 5 -10.58 1.82 -44.87
N PRO A 6 -9.24 2.03 -44.79
CA PRO A 6 -8.37 1.39 -43.81
C PRO A 6 -8.82 1.59 -42.35
N LEU A 7 -9.49 2.71 -42.05
CA LEU A 7 -10.05 2.99 -40.71
C LEU A 7 -11.26 2.09 -40.40
N GLU A 8 -12.15 1.83 -41.39
CA GLU A 8 -13.29 0.91 -41.20
C GLU A 8 -12.85 -0.54 -41.07
N GLN A 9 -11.76 -0.93 -41.71
CA GLN A 9 -11.13 -2.24 -41.51
C GLN A 9 -10.51 -2.36 -40.14
N ALA A 10 -9.83 -1.33 -39.62
CA ALA A 10 -9.29 -1.28 -38.28
C ALA A 10 -10.38 -1.40 -37.20
N VAL A 11 -11.51 -0.68 -37.39
CA VAL A 11 -12.66 -0.78 -36.46
C VAL A 11 -13.31 -2.18 -36.52
N LYS A 12 -13.42 -2.81 -37.68
CA LYS A 12 -13.92 -4.19 -37.80
C LYS A 12 -12.99 -5.23 -37.19
N ILE A 13 -11.69 -5.04 -37.29
CA ILE A 13 -10.69 -5.92 -36.65
C ILE A 13 -10.75 -5.78 -35.13
N MET A 14 -10.94 -4.58 -34.57
CA MET A 14 -11.12 -4.37 -33.14
C MET A 14 -12.44 -4.94 -32.61
N ALA A 15 -13.50 -4.94 -33.37
CA ALA A 15 -14.81 -5.49 -32.98
C ALA A 15 -14.81 -7.03 -32.81
N GLY A 16 -13.77 -7.74 -33.29
CA GLY A 16 -13.64 -9.20 -33.17
C GLY A 16 -12.67 -9.67 -32.08
N LYS A 17 -11.87 -8.80 -31.45
CA LYS A 17 -10.99 -9.19 -30.34
C LYS A 17 -11.85 -9.37 -29.07
N ARG A 18 -11.75 -10.54 -28.43
CA ARG A 18 -12.33 -10.82 -27.13
C ARG A 18 -11.87 -9.74 -26.15
N ARG A 19 -12.81 -9.07 -25.47
CA ARG A 19 -12.48 -8.08 -24.43
C ARG A 19 -11.74 -8.77 -23.31
N VAL A 20 -10.64 -8.16 -22.86
CA VAL A 20 -9.89 -8.62 -21.68
C VAL A 20 -10.73 -8.35 -20.45
N THR A 21 -10.90 -9.37 -19.61
CA THR A 21 -11.69 -9.26 -18.39
C THR A 21 -10.81 -8.89 -17.20
N ILE A 22 -11.28 -7.92 -16.39
CA ILE A 22 -10.61 -7.52 -15.12
C ILE A 22 -11.54 -7.88 -13.97
N GLY A 23 -11.04 -8.66 -13.02
CA GLY A 23 -11.75 -9.08 -11.82
C GLY A 23 -11.37 -8.25 -10.59
N LEU A 24 -12.38 -7.86 -9.82
CA LEU A 24 -12.25 -7.11 -8.58
C LEU A 24 -12.89 -7.92 -7.43
N PRO A 25 -12.21 -8.95 -6.90
CA PRO A 25 -12.73 -9.72 -5.78
C PRO A 25 -12.63 -8.95 -4.46
N ALA A 26 -13.52 -9.26 -3.50
CA ALA A 26 -13.42 -8.75 -2.14
C ALA A 26 -12.23 -9.36 -1.41
N ALA A 27 -11.62 -8.62 -0.48
CA ALA A 27 -10.64 -9.17 0.45
C ALA A 27 -11.28 -10.28 1.31
N SER A 28 -10.59 -11.41 1.45
CA SER A 28 -11.06 -12.54 2.27
C SER A 28 -10.76 -12.37 3.75
N SER A 29 -9.81 -11.51 4.09
CA SER A 29 -9.43 -11.18 5.47
C SER A 29 -9.61 -9.70 5.73
N HIS A 30 -9.85 -9.34 6.99
CA HIS A 30 -9.89 -7.93 7.41
C HIS A 30 -8.50 -7.26 7.45
N SER A 31 -7.44 -8.01 7.14
CA SER A 31 -6.05 -7.53 7.20
C SER A 31 -5.68 -6.46 6.17
N GLU A 32 -6.54 -6.22 5.20
CA GLU A 32 -6.35 -5.18 4.17
C GLU A 32 -7.72 -4.61 3.79
N ARG A 33 -7.91 -3.33 4.05
CA ARG A 33 -9.15 -2.61 3.74
C ARG A 33 -9.06 -1.76 2.47
N ARG A 34 -7.87 -1.57 1.94
CA ARG A 34 -7.70 -0.80 0.71
C ARG A 34 -8.29 -1.57 -0.46
N PHE A 35 -9.04 -0.90 -1.30
CA PHE A 35 -9.63 -1.45 -2.52
C PHE A 35 -8.97 -0.78 -3.74
N PRO A 36 -8.67 -1.51 -4.83
CA PRO A 36 -7.77 -1.01 -5.86
C PRO A 36 -8.36 0.08 -6.75
N LEU A 37 -9.69 0.14 -6.91
CA LEU A 37 -10.31 0.93 -7.97
C LEU A 37 -11.60 1.60 -7.51
N THR A 38 -11.77 2.89 -7.81
CA THR A 38 -13.03 3.63 -7.59
C THR A 38 -14.04 3.37 -8.71
N PRO A 39 -15.35 3.70 -8.53
CA PRO A 39 -16.34 3.59 -9.61
C PRO A 39 -15.95 4.38 -10.86
N GLU A 40 -15.36 5.57 -10.69
CA GLU A 40 -14.89 6.42 -11.79
C GLU A 40 -13.73 5.77 -12.54
N GLY A 41 -12.73 5.24 -11.80
CA GLY A 41 -11.62 4.52 -12.41
C GLY A 41 -12.06 3.25 -13.14
N ALA A 42 -13.05 2.54 -12.59
CA ALA A 42 -13.64 1.37 -13.23
C ALA A 42 -14.37 1.75 -14.54
N ALA A 43 -15.14 2.86 -14.54
CA ALA A 43 -15.79 3.37 -15.74
C ALA A 43 -14.76 3.72 -16.83
N MET A 44 -13.67 4.41 -16.48
CA MET A 44 -12.60 4.75 -17.40
C MET A 44 -11.93 3.51 -18.02
N LEU A 45 -11.73 2.43 -17.27
CA LEU A 45 -11.23 1.16 -17.82
C LEU A 45 -12.25 0.49 -18.73
N SER A 46 -13.55 0.56 -18.40
CA SER A 46 -14.61 0.07 -19.27
C SER A 46 -14.65 0.80 -20.61
N GLU A 47 -14.47 2.12 -20.61
CA GLU A 47 -14.37 2.96 -21.81
C GLU A 47 -13.14 2.62 -22.67
N ARG A 48 -12.02 2.21 -22.02
CA ARG A 48 -10.81 1.72 -22.70
C ARG A 48 -10.96 0.31 -23.28
N GLY A 49 -12.13 -0.32 -23.13
CA GLY A 49 -12.46 -1.60 -23.75
C GLY A 49 -12.29 -2.83 -22.88
N PHE A 50 -11.97 -2.69 -21.58
CA PHE A 50 -11.98 -3.80 -20.65
C PHE A 50 -13.40 -4.19 -20.22
N GLU A 51 -13.63 -5.47 -19.90
CA GLU A 51 -14.84 -5.94 -19.23
C GLU A 51 -14.54 -6.12 -17.74
N LEU A 52 -15.12 -5.28 -16.88
CA LEU A 52 -14.90 -5.36 -15.44
C LEU A 52 -15.96 -6.23 -14.76
N ARG A 53 -15.50 -7.10 -13.87
CA ARG A 53 -16.31 -7.98 -13.02
C ARG A 53 -15.94 -7.77 -11.56
N MET A 54 -16.88 -7.27 -10.77
CA MET A 54 -16.66 -7.04 -9.34
C MET A 54 -17.49 -8.01 -8.51
N GLN A 55 -16.89 -8.59 -7.49
CA GLN A 55 -17.65 -9.38 -6.51
C GLN A 55 -18.66 -8.48 -5.79
N ALA A 56 -19.88 -8.98 -5.61
CA ALA A 56 -20.93 -8.28 -4.87
C ALA A 56 -20.42 -7.85 -3.48
N GLY A 57 -20.65 -6.58 -3.11
CA GLY A 57 -20.23 -5.99 -1.85
C GLY A 57 -18.73 -5.72 -1.70
N ALA A 58 -17.88 -5.97 -2.71
CA ALA A 58 -16.43 -5.85 -2.57
C ALA A 58 -15.95 -4.43 -2.24
N ALA A 59 -16.68 -3.41 -2.69
CA ALA A 59 -16.33 -2.00 -2.48
C ALA A 59 -17.04 -1.35 -1.27
N GLU A 60 -17.79 -2.09 -0.47
CA GLU A 60 -18.44 -1.57 0.74
C GLU A 60 -17.42 -1.02 1.75
N VAL A 61 -16.24 -1.62 1.80
CA VAL A 61 -15.12 -1.18 2.65
C VAL A 61 -14.65 0.24 2.37
N ILE A 62 -14.86 0.73 1.13
CA ILE A 62 -14.55 2.11 0.70
C ILE A 62 -15.81 2.98 0.58
N HIS A 63 -16.93 2.51 1.12
CA HIS A 63 -18.23 3.20 1.11
C HIS A 63 -18.76 3.53 -0.30
N PHE A 64 -18.59 2.63 -1.24
CA PHE A 64 -19.26 2.66 -2.53
C PHE A 64 -20.17 1.44 -2.70
N SER A 65 -21.39 1.69 -3.20
CA SER A 65 -22.35 0.62 -3.49
C SER A 65 -22.05 -0.06 -4.83
N ASP A 66 -22.51 -1.31 -4.98
CA ASP A 66 -22.48 -2.04 -6.24
C ASP A 66 -23.14 -1.26 -7.39
N ASP A 67 -24.21 -0.49 -7.11
CA ASP A 67 -24.89 0.32 -8.11
C ASP A 67 -24.04 1.46 -8.66
N ALA A 68 -23.09 1.99 -7.87
CA ALA A 68 -22.15 2.98 -8.37
C ALA A 68 -21.26 2.38 -9.48
N TYR A 69 -20.81 1.15 -9.29
CA TYR A 69 -20.01 0.43 -10.30
C TYR A 69 -20.82 -0.03 -11.49
N ARG A 70 -22.07 -0.50 -11.29
CA ARG A 70 -22.97 -0.87 -12.40
C ARG A 70 -23.20 0.28 -13.38
N ARG A 71 -23.35 1.51 -12.86
CA ARG A 71 -23.49 2.72 -13.72
C ARG A 71 -22.26 2.98 -14.58
N GLY A 72 -21.07 2.57 -14.11
CA GLY A 72 -19.79 2.62 -14.84
C GLY A 72 -19.56 1.43 -15.76
N GLY A 73 -20.56 0.55 -15.98
CA GLY A 73 -20.44 -0.60 -16.87
C GLY A 73 -19.82 -1.85 -16.26
N VAL A 74 -19.61 -1.87 -14.94
CA VAL A 74 -19.07 -3.03 -14.21
C VAL A 74 -20.15 -4.07 -13.96
N ARG A 75 -19.87 -5.33 -14.25
CA ARG A 75 -20.76 -6.47 -13.92
C ARG A 75 -20.51 -6.89 -12.48
N ILE A 76 -21.58 -6.96 -11.69
CA ILE A 76 -21.54 -7.52 -10.34
C ILE A 76 -21.76 -9.02 -10.43
N VAL A 77 -20.82 -9.77 -9.86
CA VAL A 77 -20.71 -11.23 -10.00
C VAL A 77 -20.42 -11.89 -8.64
N ASP A 78 -20.36 -13.21 -8.61
CA ASP A 78 -19.90 -13.92 -7.43
C ASP A 78 -18.35 -13.92 -7.30
N ARG A 79 -17.83 -14.44 -6.17
CA ARG A 79 -16.40 -14.51 -5.89
C ARG A 79 -15.64 -15.30 -6.95
N ARG A 80 -16.18 -16.44 -7.37
CA ARG A 80 -15.53 -17.35 -8.33
C ARG A 80 -15.39 -16.69 -9.70
N GLU A 81 -16.45 -16.03 -10.17
CA GLU A 81 -16.44 -15.30 -11.44
C GLU A 81 -15.46 -14.11 -11.40
N ALA A 82 -15.35 -13.40 -10.26
CA ALA A 82 -14.40 -12.30 -10.10
C ALA A 82 -12.94 -12.78 -10.18
N PHE A 83 -12.61 -13.92 -9.59
CA PHE A 83 -11.26 -14.52 -9.71
C PHE A 83 -10.99 -15.20 -11.06
N ALA A 84 -12.02 -15.60 -11.81
CA ALA A 84 -11.87 -16.29 -13.10
C ALA A 84 -11.64 -15.35 -14.29
N CYS A 85 -11.18 -14.11 -14.04
CA CYS A 85 -10.87 -13.11 -15.07
C CYS A 85 -9.46 -13.27 -15.66
N ASP A 86 -9.18 -12.57 -16.76
CA ASP A 86 -7.86 -12.57 -17.40
C ASP A 86 -6.83 -11.78 -16.58
N ILE A 87 -7.28 -10.69 -15.91
CA ILE A 87 -6.50 -9.91 -14.94
C ILE A 87 -7.29 -9.86 -13.65
N VAL A 88 -6.66 -10.12 -12.52
CA VAL A 88 -7.27 -10.02 -11.18
C VAL A 88 -6.55 -8.92 -10.40
N LEU A 89 -7.29 -7.90 -9.94
CA LEU A 89 -6.81 -6.86 -9.02
C LEU A 89 -7.19 -7.26 -7.59
N HIS A 90 -6.23 -7.72 -6.81
CA HIS A 90 -6.44 -8.17 -5.43
C HIS A 90 -5.25 -7.75 -4.57
N LEU A 91 -5.40 -6.64 -3.83
CA LEU A 91 -4.29 -6.03 -3.08
C LEU A 91 -3.74 -6.92 -1.95
N PRO A 92 -4.58 -7.60 -1.14
CA PRO A 92 -4.07 -8.45 -0.05
C PRO A 92 -3.28 -9.66 -0.57
N ALA A 93 -2.51 -10.28 0.33
CA ALA A 93 -1.96 -11.61 0.09
C ALA A 93 -3.11 -12.59 -0.20
N ILE A 94 -2.94 -13.40 -1.25
CA ILE A 94 -3.98 -14.32 -1.69
C ILE A 94 -4.01 -15.59 -0.83
N SER A 95 -5.22 -16.09 -0.52
CA SER A 95 -5.38 -17.37 0.15
C SER A 95 -5.15 -18.56 -0.80
N PRO A 96 -4.82 -19.77 -0.31
CA PRO A 96 -4.72 -20.95 -1.16
C PRO A 96 -6.02 -21.28 -1.91
N GLU A 97 -7.17 -21.05 -1.27
CA GLU A 97 -8.51 -21.25 -1.84
C GLU A 97 -8.71 -20.30 -3.01
N ASP A 98 -8.45 -19.00 -2.81
CA ASP A 98 -8.61 -17.97 -3.85
C ASP A 98 -7.63 -18.16 -5.01
N ALA A 99 -6.39 -18.51 -4.71
CA ALA A 99 -5.39 -18.83 -5.73
C ALA A 99 -5.85 -19.98 -6.64
N SER A 100 -6.66 -20.92 -6.10
CA SER A 100 -7.25 -22.02 -6.88
C SER A 100 -8.36 -21.57 -7.83
N LEU A 101 -8.99 -20.42 -7.59
CA LEU A 101 -10.05 -19.85 -8.44
C LEU A 101 -9.51 -19.05 -9.63
N ILE A 102 -8.28 -18.55 -9.54
CA ILE A 102 -7.66 -17.79 -10.63
C ILE A 102 -7.53 -18.66 -11.88
N LYS A 103 -7.89 -18.13 -13.01
CA LYS A 103 -7.77 -18.78 -14.31
C LYS A 103 -6.30 -19.11 -14.62
N SER A 104 -6.04 -20.27 -15.20
CA SER A 104 -4.68 -20.64 -15.63
C SER A 104 -4.13 -19.63 -16.65
N GLY A 105 -2.89 -19.17 -16.43
CA GLY A 105 -2.24 -18.16 -17.27
C GLY A 105 -2.77 -16.74 -17.09
N ALA A 106 -3.65 -16.49 -16.12
CA ALA A 106 -4.13 -15.13 -15.80
C ALA A 106 -3.04 -14.28 -15.15
N VAL A 107 -3.29 -12.98 -15.07
CA VAL A 107 -2.44 -12.01 -14.38
C VAL A 107 -3.05 -11.68 -13.02
N LEU A 108 -2.23 -11.71 -11.97
CA LEU A 108 -2.59 -11.22 -10.63
C LEU A 108 -1.80 -9.95 -10.35
N LEU A 109 -2.48 -8.84 -10.08
CA LEU A 109 -1.89 -7.59 -9.59
C LEU A 109 -2.22 -7.47 -8.10
N SER A 110 -1.19 -7.50 -7.24
CA SER A 110 -1.32 -7.52 -5.77
C SER A 110 -0.21 -6.71 -5.11
N LEU A 111 -0.26 -6.54 -3.79
CA LEU A 111 0.88 -6.08 -3.00
C LEU A 111 1.69 -7.31 -2.57
N LEU A 112 3.03 -7.23 -2.61
CA LEU A 112 3.84 -8.41 -2.32
C LEU A 112 3.83 -8.76 -0.83
N HIS A 113 4.17 -7.81 0.06
CA HIS A 113 4.22 -8.05 1.51
C HIS A 113 4.64 -9.48 1.88
N VAL A 114 5.90 -9.84 1.65
CA VAL A 114 6.41 -11.22 1.70
C VAL A 114 6.07 -11.95 3.00
N ASP A 115 6.08 -11.25 4.13
CA ASP A 115 5.73 -11.75 5.46
C ASP A 115 4.25 -12.15 5.61
N ARG A 116 3.39 -11.73 4.68
CA ARG A 116 1.95 -12.06 4.64
C ARG A 116 1.62 -13.15 3.62
N GLN A 117 2.57 -13.56 2.79
CA GLN A 117 2.33 -14.55 1.74
C GLN A 117 2.27 -15.97 2.31
N ASP A 118 1.27 -16.73 1.89
CA ASP A 118 1.17 -18.17 2.18
C ASP A 118 1.95 -18.98 1.13
N PRO A 119 2.92 -19.81 1.53
CA PRO A 119 3.66 -20.68 0.60
C PRO A 119 2.76 -21.60 -0.21
N MET A 120 1.61 -22.04 0.33
CA MET A 120 0.67 -22.90 -0.39
C MET A 120 -0.09 -22.14 -1.47
N ALA A 121 -0.47 -20.87 -1.19
CA ALA A 121 -1.09 -19.98 -2.17
C ALA A 121 -0.11 -19.71 -3.33
N ILE A 122 1.14 -19.38 -3.03
CA ILE A 122 2.15 -19.18 -4.07
C ILE A 122 2.37 -20.44 -4.90
N LYS A 123 2.43 -21.61 -4.28
CA LYS A 123 2.51 -22.90 -5.01
C LYS A 123 1.29 -23.13 -5.91
N ALA A 124 0.11 -22.70 -5.50
CA ALA A 124 -1.10 -22.78 -6.33
C ALA A 124 -1.01 -21.84 -7.55
N LEU A 125 -0.53 -20.59 -7.38
CA LEU A 125 -0.28 -19.65 -8.48
C LEU A 125 0.73 -20.25 -9.48
N LEU A 126 1.83 -20.82 -9.00
CA LEU A 126 2.85 -21.46 -9.85
C LEU A 126 2.27 -22.63 -10.66
N ARG A 127 1.48 -23.52 -10.05
CA ARG A 127 0.83 -24.65 -10.74
C ARG A 127 -0.13 -24.19 -11.85
N ARG A 128 -0.76 -23.04 -11.67
CA ARG A 128 -1.70 -22.46 -12.64
C ARG A 128 -1.04 -21.52 -13.63
N HIS A 129 0.29 -21.42 -13.61
CA HIS A 129 1.06 -20.54 -14.50
C HIS A 129 0.62 -19.06 -14.43
N VAL A 130 0.15 -18.61 -13.26
CA VAL A 130 -0.28 -17.23 -13.06
C VAL A 130 0.93 -16.30 -13.16
N ILE A 131 0.77 -15.18 -13.87
CA ILE A 131 1.72 -14.08 -13.89
C ILE A 131 1.35 -13.16 -12.74
N ALA A 132 2.11 -13.20 -11.65
CA ALA A 132 1.83 -12.37 -10.50
C ALA A 132 2.83 -11.20 -10.41
N ILE A 133 2.29 -10.00 -10.27
CA ILE A 133 3.03 -8.73 -10.28
C ILE A 133 2.74 -7.99 -8.98
N ALA A 134 3.80 -7.59 -8.31
CA ALA A 134 3.77 -6.82 -7.07
C ALA A 134 3.68 -5.32 -7.38
N LEU A 135 2.52 -4.72 -7.19
CA LEU A 135 2.31 -3.28 -7.46
C LEU A 135 3.27 -2.40 -6.66
N ASP A 136 3.54 -2.78 -5.41
CA ASP A 136 4.47 -2.11 -4.51
C ASP A 136 5.95 -2.17 -4.95
N LEU A 137 6.27 -3.00 -5.94
CA LEU A 137 7.61 -3.12 -6.54
C LEU A 137 7.70 -2.55 -7.96
N VAL A 138 6.60 -2.08 -8.54
CA VAL A 138 6.62 -1.44 -9.87
C VAL A 138 7.37 -0.14 -9.80
N THR A 139 8.40 0.02 -10.66
CA THR A 139 9.14 1.28 -10.78
C THR A 139 8.78 2.00 -12.09
N ASP A 140 8.86 3.34 -12.06
CA ASP A 140 8.85 4.15 -13.27
C ASP A 140 10.26 4.27 -13.90
N ASP A 141 10.39 5.04 -14.99
CA ASP A 141 11.67 5.25 -15.69
C ASP A 141 12.71 6.01 -14.85
N ALA A 142 12.31 6.67 -13.76
CA ALA A 142 13.18 7.38 -12.82
C ALA A 142 13.47 6.55 -11.56
N ASP A 143 13.15 5.24 -11.57
CA ASP A 143 13.25 4.29 -10.44
C ASP A 143 12.40 4.71 -9.21
N ASN A 144 11.36 5.57 -9.35
CA ASN A 144 10.38 5.79 -8.28
C ASN A 144 9.41 4.61 -8.20
N LEU A 145 8.76 4.44 -7.05
CA LEU A 145 7.80 3.38 -6.78
C LEU A 145 6.37 3.93 -6.70
N PRO A 146 5.70 4.27 -7.82
CA PRO A 146 4.48 5.07 -7.84
C PRO A 146 3.35 4.51 -6.96
N PHE A 147 3.23 3.19 -6.82
CA PHE A 147 2.24 2.56 -5.95
C PHE A 147 2.66 2.56 -4.47
N ALA A 148 3.91 2.20 -4.18
CA ALA A 148 4.41 2.21 -2.81
C ALA A 148 4.51 3.63 -2.26
N ASP A 149 4.93 4.59 -3.07
CA ASP A 149 5.08 6.00 -2.70
C ASP A 149 3.75 6.62 -2.33
N ILE A 150 2.71 6.42 -3.15
CA ILE A 150 1.38 6.96 -2.85
C ILE A 150 0.74 6.31 -1.62
N LEU A 151 0.94 5.01 -1.43
CA LEU A 151 0.48 4.31 -0.23
C LEU A 151 1.23 4.80 1.02
N SER A 152 2.55 4.99 0.93
CA SER A 152 3.38 5.55 2.01
C SER A 152 2.94 6.97 2.38
N GLU A 153 2.59 7.81 1.41
CA GLU A 153 2.04 9.13 1.69
C GLU A 153 0.71 9.04 2.43
N VAL A 154 -0.19 8.15 2.01
CA VAL A 154 -1.47 7.90 2.70
C VAL A 154 -1.24 7.43 4.12
N ASP A 155 -0.32 6.49 4.34
CA ASP A 155 0.00 5.96 5.67
C ASP A 155 0.51 7.06 6.62
N GLY A 156 1.44 7.90 6.17
CA GLY A 156 1.97 9.00 6.98
C GLY A 156 0.91 10.04 7.36
N ARG A 157 0.03 10.42 6.42
CA ARG A 157 -1.06 11.36 6.67
C ARG A 157 -2.13 10.75 7.59
N ALA A 158 -2.50 9.49 7.37
CA ALA A 158 -3.47 8.77 8.18
C ALA A 158 -2.99 8.61 9.62
N ALA A 159 -1.71 8.25 9.83
CA ALA A 159 -1.13 8.12 11.16
C ALA A 159 -1.29 9.42 11.98
N MET A 160 -1.03 10.58 11.37
CA MET A 160 -1.18 11.85 12.08
C MET A 160 -2.63 12.26 12.31
N ALA A 161 -3.55 11.96 11.39
CA ALA A 161 -4.98 12.20 11.58
C ALA A 161 -5.53 11.36 12.75
N ILE A 162 -5.14 10.07 12.80
CA ILE A 162 -5.52 9.15 13.88
C ILE A 162 -4.90 9.58 15.20
N ALA A 163 -3.59 9.92 15.22
CA ALA A 163 -2.91 10.41 16.42
C ALA A 163 -3.61 11.65 17.00
N SER A 164 -3.96 12.61 16.14
CA SER A 164 -4.67 13.80 16.57
C SER A 164 -6.04 13.49 17.17
N SER A 165 -6.79 12.56 16.56
CA SER A 165 -8.09 12.11 17.08
C SER A 165 -7.96 11.41 18.44
N LEU A 166 -6.99 10.49 18.57
CA LEU A 166 -6.74 9.75 19.81
C LEU A 166 -6.27 10.66 20.94
N LEU A 167 -5.44 11.68 20.66
CA LEU A 167 -5.03 12.65 21.69
C LEU A 167 -6.19 13.52 22.15
N ALA A 168 -7.09 13.91 21.25
CA ALA A 168 -8.23 14.78 21.53
C ALA A 168 -9.40 14.06 22.20
N ASP A 169 -9.45 12.71 22.17
CA ASP A 169 -10.49 11.94 22.83
C ASP A 169 -10.48 12.22 24.33
N SER A 170 -11.57 12.79 24.85
CA SER A 170 -11.71 13.16 26.26
C SER A 170 -12.05 11.99 27.18
N VAL A 171 -12.45 10.84 26.61
CA VAL A 171 -12.86 9.64 27.37
C VAL A 171 -11.72 8.63 27.46
N HIS A 172 -11.11 8.31 26.32
CA HIS A 172 -10.09 7.26 26.24
C HIS A 172 -8.69 7.83 25.95
N GLY A 173 -8.59 9.06 25.42
CA GLY A 173 -7.35 9.77 25.17
C GLY A 173 -6.93 10.70 26.32
N LYS A 174 -6.01 11.61 26.00
CA LYS A 174 -5.53 12.62 26.96
C LYS A 174 -6.41 13.89 27.02
N GLY A 175 -7.35 14.07 26.10
CA GLY A 175 -8.15 15.28 25.96
C GLY A 175 -7.33 16.52 25.58
N ILE A 176 -6.25 16.37 24.80
CA ILE A 176 -5.33 17.45 24.43
C ILE A 176 -5.28 17.63 22.92
N LEU A 177 -5.05 18.86 22.48
CA LEU A 177 -4.78 19.16 21.08
C LEU A 177 -3.32 18.87 20.72
N LEU A 178 -3.08 18.46 19.48
CA LEU A 178 -1.74 18.26 18.95
C LEU A 178 -0.99 19.60 18.81
N GLY A 179 -1.67 20.64 18.34
CA GLY A 179 -1.13 21.99 18.24
C GLY A 179 -1.25 22.78 19.54
N GLY A 180 -0.36 23.74 19.74
CA GLY A 180 -0.39 24.63 20.90
C GLY A 180 -1.46 25.71 20.77
N VAL A 181 -1.78 26.32 21.92
CA VAL A 181 -2.54 27.57 22.01
C VAL A 181 -1.76 28.56 22.85
N ALA A 182 -2.13 29.86 22.82
CA ALA A 182 -1.42 30.88 23.60
C ALA A 182 -1.31 30.46 25.09
N GLY A 183 -0.08 30.34 25.58
CA GLY A 183 0.23 29.91 26.94
C GLY A 183 0.37 28.39 27.15
N ILE A 184 0.12 27.56 26.12
CA ILE A 184 0.29 26.11 26.16
C ILE A 184 1.21 25.67 25.03
N VAL A 185 2.28 24.96 25.35
CA VAL A 185 3.22 24.43 24.35
C VAL A 185 2.55 23.32 23.51
N PRO A 186 2.89 23.24 22.20
CA PRO A 186 2.40 22.14 21.35
C PRO A 186 2.93 20.77 21.78
N CYS A 187 2.25 19.72 21.36
CA CYS A 187 2.75 18.36 21.46
C CYS A 187 4.03 18.18 20.62
N GLU A 188 4.90 17.29 21.09
CA GLU A 188 6.11 16.87 20.38
C GLU A 188 5.84 15.59 19.57
N VAL A 189 6.12 15.66 18.26
CA VAL A 189 6.06 14.53 17.34
C VAL A 189 7.48 14.13 16.96
N THR A 190 7.88 12.91 17.31
CA THR A 190 9.17 12.35 16.88
C THR A 190 8.96 11.45 15.68
N VAL A 191 9.64 11.76 14.57
CA VAL A 191 9.59 10.98 13.32
C VAL A 191 10.92 10.26 13.15
N ILE A 192 10.87 8.95 12.95
CA ILE A 192 12.02 8.07 12.71
C ILE A 192 12.00 7.67 11.24
N GLY A 193 13.07 7.97 10.52
CA GLY A 193 13.16 7.88 9.07
C GLY A 193 12.91 9.22 8.38
N SER A 194 13.16 9.25 7.07
CA SER A 194 13.01 10.45 6.22
C SER A 194 12.49 10.09 4.82
N ASP A 195 11.79 8.97 4.70
CA ASP A 195 11.10 8.52 3.51
C ASP A 195 9.79 9.32 3.25
N ILE A 196 9.01 8.91 2.27
CA ILE A 196 7.77 9.58 1.88
C ILE A 196 6.76 9.56 3.02
N ALA A 197 6.60 8.43 3.73
CA ALA A 197 5.68 8.32 4.86
C ALA A 197 6.09 9.27 6.00
N ALA A 198 7.40 9.31 6.33
CA ALA A 198 7.95 10.20 7.34
C ALA A 198 7.72 11.67 7.01
N ARG A 199 7.96 12.09 5.75
CA ARG A 199 7.72 13.46 5.29
C ARG A 199 6.24 13.82 5.30
N ALA A 200 5.37 12.91 4.87
CA ALA A 200 3.93 13.11 4.88
C ALA A 200 3.38 13.25 6.30
N ALA A 201 3.86 12.43 7.24
CA ALA A 201 3.52 12.54 8.66
C ALA A 201 4.03 13.86 9.25
N ALA A 202 5.29 14.22 9.02
CA ALA A 202 5.87 15.46 9.49
C ALA A 202 5.12 16.70 8.97
N ARG A 203 4.79 16.73 7.67
CA ARG A 203 4.00 17.81 7.06
C ARG A 203 2.62 17.93 7.69
N SER A 204 1.96 16.81 7.97
CA SER A 204 0.64 16.79 8.62
C SER A 204 0.73 17.28 10.07
N ALA A 205 1.76 16.86 10.81
CA ALA A 205 2.00 17.31 12.18
C ALA A 205 2.26 18.82 12.26
N LEU A 206 3.10 19.36 11.37
CA LEU A 206 3.37 20.79 11.25
C LEU A 206 2.10 21.57 10.92
N GLY A 207 1.29 21.07 9.97
CA GLY A 207 0.00 21.69 9.61
C GLY A 207 -0.99 21.75 10.76
N LEU A 208 -0.88 20.84 11.74
CA LEU A 208 -1.67 20.84 12.98
C LEU A 208 -1.01 21.65 14.10
N GLY A 209 0.17 22.24 13.87
CA GLY A 209 0.85 23.12 14.82
C GLY A 209 1.70 22.38 15.87
N ALA A 210 2.09 21.13 15.62
CA ALA A 210 2.99 20.37 16.49
C ALA A 210 4.45 20.77 16.32
N VAL A 211 5.29 20.47 17.32
CA VAL A 211 6.76 20.51 17.19
C VAL A 211 7.22 19.19 16.63
N VAL A 212 7.97 19.20 15.53
CA VAL A 212 8.45 17.99 14.85
C VAL A 212 9.96 17.82 15.00
N ARG A 213 10.37 16.62 15.43
CA ARG A 213 11.78 16.18 15.45
C ARG A 213 11.92 14.99 14.52
N MET A 214 12.81 15.07 13.55
CA MET A 214 13.03 14.00 12.55
C MET A 214 14.43 13.40 12.71
N PHE A 215 14.52 12.08 12.71
CA PHE A 215 15.75 11.32 12.91
C PHE A 215 16.00 10.34 11.77
N ASP A 216 17.17 10.44 11.14
CA ASP A 216 17.63 9.44 10.17
C ASP A 216 19.16 9.39 10.15
N ASN A 217 19.74 8.20 9.99
CA ASN A 217 21.18 8.04 9.80
C ASN A 217 21.65 8.29 8.35
N ASP A 218 20.71 8.32 7.38
CA ASP A 218 21.00 8.79 6.04
C ASP A 218 20.89 10.32 6.00
N VAL A 219 22.03 10.98 6.19
CA VAL A 219 22.11 12.45 6.29
C VAL A 219 21.67 13.14 5.01
N TYR A 220 21.85 12.51 3.84
CA TYR A 220 21.41 13.10 2.56
C TYR A 220 19.90 13.06 2.40
N ARG A 221 19.29 11.94 2.75
CA ARG A 221 17.82 11.80 2.79
C ARG A 221 17.21 12.75 3.81
N LEU A 222 17.78 12.83 5.01
CA LEU A 222 17.36 13.75 6.04
C LEU A 222 17.43 15.21 5.58
N ARG A 223 18.55 15.63 4.98
CA ARG A 223 18.69 16.98 4.41
C ARG A 223 17.61 17.29 3.37
N SER A 224 17.36 16.36 2.45
CA SER A 224 16.32 16.51 1.43
C SER A 224 14.94 16.67 2.06
N ALA A 225 14.63 15.88 3.08
CA ALA A 225 13.36 15.97 3.80
C ALA A 225 13.19 17.30 4.55
N LEU A 226 14.24 17.77 5.23
CA LEU A 226 14.22 19.06 5.95
C LEU A 226 14.02 20.21 4.99
N HIS A 227 14.73 20.20 3.85
CA HIS A 227 14.58 21.24 2.82
C HIS A 227 13.14 21.28 2.27
N GLU A 228 12.55 20.13 1.98
CA GLU A 228 11.18 20.02 1.49
C GLU A 228 10.12 20.49 2.51
N LEU A 229 10.36 20.23 3.81
CA LEU A 229 9.45 20.61 4.90
C LEU A 229 9.61 22.05 5.38
N GLY A 230 10.66 22.75 4.95
CA GLY A 230 11.06 24.06 5.46
C GLY A 230 11.90 23.93 6.72
N GLU A 231 13.20 24.09 6.60
CA GLU A 231 14.24 23.83 7.63
C GLU A 231 13.99 24.53 8.98
N ALA A 232 13.28 25.67 8.99
CA ALA A 232 12.96 26.38 10.21
C ALA A 232 11.88 25.71 11.10
N ASN A 233 11.16 24.73 10.53
CA ASN A 233 9.98 24.14 11.19
C ASN A 233 10.24 22.74 11.76
N VAL A 234 11.31 22.07 11.34
CA VAL A 234 11.64 20.69 11.73
C VAL A 234 13.04 20.62 12.30
N ILE A 235 13.16 20.00 13.46
CA ILE A 235 14.44 19.74 14.10
C ILE A 235 14.98 18.40 13.61
N GLY A 236 15.95 18.40 12.68
CA GLY A 236 16.58 17.20 12.14
C GLY A 236 17.84 16.78 12.89
N SER A 237 17.99 15.48 13.14
CA SER A 237 19.21 14.92 13.77
C SER A 237 19.48 13.50 13.26
N ALA A 238 20.76 13.10 13.28
CA ALA A 238 21.10 11.69 13.19
C ALA A 238 20.61 10.93 14.46
N LEU A 239 20.49 9.61 14.35
CA LEU A 239 20.07 8.74 15.46
C LEU A 239 21.17 8.61 16.54
N HIS A 240 21.61 9.76 17.06
CA HIS A 240 22.59 9.78 18.16
C HIS A 240 21.91 9.31 19.44
N PRO A 241 22.38 8.23 20.13
CA PRO A 241 21.64 7.54 21.19
C PRO A 241 21.07 8.46 22.26
N ARG A 242 21.87 9.40 22.80
CA ARG A 242 21.42 10.31 23.87
C ARG A 242 20.37 11.33 23.39
N VAL A 243 20.56 11.90 22.19
CA VAL A 243 19.65 12.90 21.62
C VAL A 243 18.34 12.23 21.25
N PHE A 244 18.41 11.06 20.62
CA PHE A 244 17.26 10.25 20.23
C PHE A 244 16.44 9.78 21.43
N ALA A 245 17.07 9.18 22.47
CA ALA A 245 16.38 8.80 23.70
C ALA A 245 15.72 10.00 24.39
N GLY A 246 16.39 11.17 24.39
CA GLY A 246 15.82 12.41 24.89
C GLY A 246 14.54 12.84 24.15
N ALA A 247 14.54 12.73 22.82
CA ALA A 247 13.37 13.05 22.00
C ALA A 247 12.22 12.06 22.26
N LEU A 248 12.49 10.76 22.34
CA LEU A 248 11.47 9.75 22.63
C LEU A 248 10.83 9.95 24.01
N ARG A 249 11.62 10.39 25.00
CA ARG A 249 11.11 10.65 26.35
C ARG A 249 10.09 11.79 26.41
N THR A 250 10.24 12.80 25.54
CA THR A 250 9.37 13.97 25.51
C THR A 250 8.26 13.88 24.46
N ALA A 251 8.30 12.87 23.59
CA ALA A 251 7.34 12.68 22.52
C ALA A 251 5.91 12.38 23.06
N ASP A 252 4.93 12.99 22.43
CA ASP A 252 3.50 12.65 22.58
C ASP A 252 3.05 11.67 21.47
N VAL A 253 3.66 11.79 20.28
CA VAL A 253 3.48 10.89 19.15
C VAL A 253 4.84 10.48 18.59
N VAL A 254 4.98 9.21 18.22
CA VAL A 254 6.17 8.70 17.51
C VAL A 254 5.72 8.02 16.22
N ILE A 255 6.28 8.46 15.10
CA ILE A 255 6.06 7.86 13.79
C ILE A 255 7.37 7.18 13.38
N ALA A 256 7.33 5.87 13.22
CA ALA A 256 8.48 5.10 12.76
C ALA A 256 8.24 4.60 11.34
N THR A 257 9.20 4.85 10.46
CA THR A 257 9.20 4.38 9.07
C THR A 257 10.47 3.57 8.79
N PRO A 258 10.53 2.79 7.69
CA PRO A 258 11.72 2.03 7.36
C PRO A 258 12.97 2.90 7.28
N THR A 259 14.00 2.52 8.00
CA THR A 259 15.34 3.11 7.96
C THR A 259 16.29 2.23 7.17
N ARG A 260 17.40 2.80 6.68
CA ARG A 260 18.41 2.05 5.92
C ARG A 260 18.96 0.83 6.68
N TYR A 261 19.05 0.93 7.99
CA TYR A 261 19.49 -0.15 8.87
C TYR A 261 18.36 -0.51 9.82
N PRO A 262 18.15 -1.79 10.11
CA PRO A 262 17.15 -2.22 11.10
C PRO A 262 17.34 -1.47 12.41
N LEU A 263 16.26 -0.92 12.95
CA LEU A 263 16.23 -0.22 14.21
C LEU A 263 15.22 -0.93 15.13
N GLU A 264 15.66 -1.24 16.34
CA GLU A 264 14.82 -1.79 17.39
C GLU A 264 14.95 -0.91 18.63
N ILE A 265 13.83 -0.51 19.21
CA ILE A 265 13.79 0.32 20.40
C ILE A 265 13.51 -0.58 21.60
N GLY A 266 14.54 -0.76 22.43
CA GLY A 266 14.50 -1.65 23.57
C GLY A 266 13.55 -1.19 24.68
N LEU A 267 13.22 -2.13 25.56
CA LEU A 267 12.30 -1.91 26.68
C LEU A 267 12.78 -0.80 27.63
N ASP A 268 14.08 -0.64 27.80
CA ASP A 268 14.69 0.42 28.61
C ASP A 268 14.28 1.81 28.13
N VAL A 269 14.40 2.08 26.82
CA VAL A 269 13.99 3.35 26.20
C VAL A 269 12.46 3.50 26.24
N VAL A 270 11.72 2.45 25.90
CA VAL A 270 10.24 2.46 25.90
C VAL A 270 9.70 2.76 27.30
N SER A 271 10.34 2.24 28.37
CA SER A 271 9.91 2.48 29.74
C SER A 271 10.01 3.95 30.17
N GLU A 272 10.95 4.71 29.57
CA GLU A 272 11.14 6.14 29.82
C GLU A 272 10.22 7.05 28.99
N MET A 273 9.55 6.52 27.94
CA MET A 273 8.59 7.30 27.12
C MET A 273 7.38 7.72 27.98
N LYS A 274 6.71 8.80 27.56
CA LYS A 274 5.49 9.26 28.24
C LYS A 274 4.45 8.14 28.34
N ARG A 275 3.71 8.09 29.44
CA ARG A 275 2.50 7.28 29.51
C ARG A 275 1.48 7.80 28.51
N GLY A 276 0.79 6.89 27.80
CA GLY A 276 -0.14 7.24 26.75
C GLY A 276 0.53 7.91 25.54
N VAL A 277 1.81 7.65 25.28
CA VAL A 277 2.44 7.97 24.00
C VAL A 277 1.80 7.12 22.91
N ILE A 278 1.52 7.74 21.79
CA ILE A 278 0.94 7.08 20.61
C ILE A 278 2.07 6.82 19.64
N THR A 279 2.31 5.56 19.29
CA THR A 279 3.35 5.20 18.33
C THR A 279 2.74 4.56 17.08
N PHE A 280 3.31 4.83 15.93
CA PHE A 280 2.97 4.17 14.67
C PHE A 280 4.22 3.53 14.09
N ASP A 281 4.11 2.27 13.69
CA ASP A 281 5.10 1.60 12.86
C ASP A 281 4.55 1.47 11.43
N LEU A 282 5.10 2.23 10.52
CA LEU A 282 4.70 2.29 9.11
C LEU A 282 5.60 1.42 8.21
N SER A 283 6.27 0.42 8.79
CA SER A 283 7.15 -0.50 8.04
C SER A 283 6.40 -1.57 7.24
N HIS A 284 5.06 -1.53 7.23
CA HIS A 284 4.17 -2.52 6.59
C HIS A 284 4.26 -3.94 7.16
N SER A 285 4.90 -4.14 8.32
CA SER A 285 4.89 -5.41 9.04
C SER A 285 3.55 -5.68 9.73
N ARG A 286 3.17 -6.94 9.88
CA ARG A 286 1.97 -7.34 10.68
C ARG A 286 2.19 -7.11 12.17
N THR A 287 3.44 -7.15 12.61
CA THR A 287 3.85 -6.90 13.99
C THR A 287 4.90 -5.81 13.98
N SER A 288 4.87 -4.91 14.96
CA SER A 288 5.89 -3.88 15.06
C SER A 288 7.26 -4.51 15.24
N CYS A 289 8.15 -4.21 14.31
CA CYS A 289 9.56 -4.59 14.41
C CYS A 289 10.38 -3.53 15.17
N ILE A 290 9.91 -2.28 15.20
CA ILE A 290 10.65 -1.15 15.80
C ILE A 290 10.38 -1.06 17.30
N PHE A 291 9.16 -1.40 17.74
CA PHE A 291 8.76 -1.37 19.17
C PHE A 291 8.31 -2.76 19.65
N PRO A 292 9.19 -3.77 19.75
CA PRO A 292 8.78 -5.15 20.03
C PRO A 292 8.18 -5.35 21.43
N SER A 293 8.40 -4.39 22.33
CA SER A 293 7.88 -4.44 23.71
C SER A 293 6.52 -3.73 23.88
N LEU A 294 5.97 -3.10 22.84
CA LEU A 294 4.66 -2.46 22.89
C LEU A 294 3.55 -3.38 22.40
N ALA A 295 2.37 -3.22 23.00
CA ALA A 295 1.16 -3.82 22.44
C ALA A 295 0.91 -3.22 21.06
N CYS A 296 0.71 -4.10 20.06
CA CYS A 296 0.49 -3.71 18.68
C CYS A 296 -1.01 -3.82 18.33
N ILE A 297 -1.57 -2.75 17.77
CA ILE A 297 -2.94 -2.70 17.25
C ILE A 297 -2.89 -2.57 15.74
N ASP A 298 -3.39 -3.57 15.03
CA ASP A 298 -3.55 -3.50 13.58
C ASP A 298 -4.85 -2.76 13.23
N LEU A 299 -4.72 -1.57 12.66
CA LEU A 299 -5.86 -0.71 12.29
C LEU A 299 -6.70 -1.27 11.14
N ALA A 300 -6.22 -2.26 10.42
CA ALA A 300 -7.01 -2.99 9.44
C ALA A 300 -8.00 -3.97 10.10
N GLU A 301 -7.61 -4.55 11.25
CA GLU A 301 -8.36 -5.61 11.94
C GLU A 301 -9.14 -5.10 13.15
N ALA A 302 -8.65 -4.04 13.82
CA ALA A 302 -9.21 -3.54 15.06
C ALA A 302 -10.65 -3.05 14.93
N ALA A 303 -11.51 -3.44 15.87
CA ALA A 303 -12.82 -2.83 16.01
C ALA A 303 -12.67 -1.38 16.54
N PRO A 304 -13.59 -0.45 16.23
CA PRO A 304 -13.49 0.94 16.68
C PRO A 304 -13.33 1.10 18.19
N ALA A 305 -13.91 0.20 18.98
CA ALA A 305 -13.79 0.21 20.45
C ALA A 305 -12.40 -0.16 20.96
N ASP A 306 -11.60 -0.90 20.18
CA ASP A 306 -10.29 -1.40 20.56
C ASP A 306 -9.15 -0.46 20.14
N VAL A 307 -9.46 0.57 19.33
CA VAL A 307 -8.45 1.50 18.80
C VAL A 307 -7.93 2.46 19.88
N ALA A 308 -8.69 2.73 20.93
CA ALA A 308 -8.31 3.65 22.00
C ALA A 308 -8.12 2.93 23.34
N PRO A 309 -6.95 2.32 23.62
CA PRO A 309 -6.74 1.46 24.79
C PRO A 309 -6.67 2.22 26.12
N GLY A 310 -6.65 3.55 26.11
CA GLY A 310 -6.67 4.40 27.29
C GLY A 310 -5.49 5.37 27.40
N ALA A 311 -5.73 6.51 28.04
CA ALA A 311 -4.80 7.65 28.15
C ALA A 311 -3.44 7.35 28.80
N GLN A 312 -3.30 6.23 29.46
CA GLN A 312 -2.07 5.84 30.19
C GLN A 312 -1.30 4.68 29.53
N VAL A 313 -1.89 4.06 28.49
CA VAL A 313 -1.31 2.90 27.82
C VAL A 313 -0.41 3.38 26.68
N ARG A 314 0.81 2.84 26.61
CA ARG A 314 1.71 3.00 25.46
C ARG A 314 1.32 1.99 24.42
N THR A 315 0.97 2.43 23.23
CA THR A 315 0.42 1.58 22.18
C THR A 315 1.13 1.83 20.86
N CYS A 316 1.38 0.78 20.12
CA CYS A 316 1.90 0.86 18.75
C CYS A 316 0.80 0.51 17.75
N TYR A 317 0.61 1.33 16.74
CA TYR A 317 -0.35 1.12 15.67
C TYR A 317 0.37 0.76 14.37
N VAL A 318 -0.20 -0.18 13.63
CA VAL A 318 0.26 -0.57 12.28
C VAL A 318 -0.88 -0.43 11.28
N ASN A 319 -0.58 -0.43 9.99
CA ASN A 319 -1.55 -0.34 8.87
C ASN A 319 -2.41 0.94 8.90
N ALA A 320 -1.83 2.09 9.20
CA ALA A 320 -2.55 3.36 9.31
C ALA A 320 -3.37 3.71 8.05
N GLY A 321 -2.84 3.45 6.85
CA GLY A 321 -3.54 3.69 5.58
C GLY A 321 -4.79 2.83 5.38
N SER A 322 -4.86 1.66 6.01
CA SER A 322 -6.05 0.81 5.99
C SER A 322 -7.23 1.40 6.78
N ALA A 323 -6.98 2.36 7.67
CA ALA A 323 -8.03 3.10 8.37
C ALA A 323 -8.70 4.19 7.50
N VAL A 324 -8.08 4.54 6.37
CA VAL A 324 -8.61 5.50 5.38
C VAL A 324 -8.75 4.89 3.98
N PRO A 325 -9.46 3.76 3.85
CA PRO A 325 -9.44 2.92 2.66
C PRO A 325 -9.97 3.63 1.41
N ARG A 326 -10.89 4.58 1.58
CA ARG A 326 -11.45 5.36 0.46
C ARG A 326 -10.40 6.30 -0.14
N THR A 327 -9.60 6.98 0.69
CA THR A 327 -8.50 7.83 0.22
C THR A 327 -7.46 7.00 -0.52
N ALA A 328 -7.08 5.85 0.03
CA ALA A 328 -6.16 4.93 -0.61
C ALA A 328 -6.70 4.42 -1.96
N ALA A 329 -8.00 4.08 -2.06
CA ALA A 329 -8.62 3.65 -3.31
C ALA A 329 -8.61 4.74 -4.38
N MET A 330 -8.88 6.00 -4.01
CA MET A 330 -8.81 7.13 -4.95
C MET A 330 -7.40 7.32 -5.51
N ALA A 331 -6.39 7.27 -4.64
CA ALA A 331 -4.99 7.39 -5.01
C ALA A 331 -4.52 6.23 -5.91
N LEU A 332 -4.78 4.99 -5.50
CA LEU A 332 -4.44 3.79 -6.27
C LEU A 332 -5.14 3.75 -7.63
N SER A 333 -6.42 4.14 -7.68
CA SER A 333 -7.20 4.14 -8.92
C SER A 333 -6.53 4.99 -10.01
N THR A 334 -6.02 6.18 -9.66
CA THR A 334 -5.31 7.04 -10.60
C THR A 334 -4.02 6.40 -11.10
N THR A 335 -3.22 5.83 -10.20
CA THR A 335 -1.94 5.18 -10.55
C THR A 335 -2.17 3.91 -11.39
N LEU A 336 -3.23 3.14 -11.09
CA LEU A 336 -3.60 1.96 -11.87
C LEU A 336 -4.01 2.32 -13.30
N LEU A 337 -4.72 3.43 -13.51
CA LEU A 337 -5.09 3.87 -14.85
C LEU A 337 -3.86 4.11 -15.74
N THR A 338 -2.81 4.71 -15.20
CA THR A 338 -1.53 4.89 -15.91
C THR A 338 -0.88 3.55 -16.27
N LEU A 339 -0.85 2.60 -15.32
CA LEU A 339 -0.33 1.26 -15.58
C LEU A 339 -1.14 0.53 -16.68
N PHE A 340 -2.47 0.66 -16.68
CA PHE A 340 -3.29 0.05 -17.72
C PHE A 340 -3.12 0.72 -19.09
N ASP A 341 -2.82 2.02 -19.13
CA ASP A 341 -2.46 2.69 -20.41
C ASP A 341 -1.16 2.11 -20.99
N ASP A 342 -0.14 1.87 -20.17
CA ASP A 342 1.09 1.18 -20.60
C ASP A 342 0.83 -0.23 -21.11
N ILE A 343 -0.03 -0.99 -20.43
CA ILE A 343 -0.43 -2.35 -20.84
C ILE A 343 -1.16 -2.33 -22.20
N ILE A 344 -2.03 -1.34 -22.44
CA ILE A 344 -2.74 -1.16 -23.71
C ILE A 344 -1.76 -0.83 -24.84
N VAL A 345 -0.87 0.12 -24.62
CA VAL A 345 0.16 0.53 -25.61
C VAL A 345 1.04 -0.66 -26.01
N CYS A 346 1.34 -1.55 -25.08
CA CYS A 346 2.13 -2.76 -25.34
C CYS A 346 1.33 -3.94 -25.91
N ASP A 347 0.02 -3.80 -26.17
CA ASP A 347 -0.89 -4.89 -26.61
C ASP A 347 -0.89 -6.08 -25.63
N GLY A 348 -0.88 -5.80 -24.33
CA GLY A 348 -1.06 -6.77 -23.25
C GLY A 348 0.10 -6.88 -22.26
N VAL A 349 -0.17 -7.55 -21.12
CA VAL A 349 0.75 -7.63 -19.99
C VAL A 349 2.06 -8.33 -20.33
N THR A 350 2.04 -9.40 -21.12
CA THR A 350 3.27 -10.13 -21.48
C THR A 350 4.22 -9.25 -22.30
N ASN A 351 3.70 -8.45 -23.22
CA ASN A 351 4.52 -7.51 -23.96
C ASN A 351 4.96 -6.33 -23.08
N ALA A 352 4.08 -5.84 -22.19
CA ALA A 352 4.46 -4.82 -21.22
C ALA A 352 5.67 -5.28 -20.36
N LEU A 353 5.70 -6.54 -19.93
CA LEU A 353 6.86 -7.11 -19.22
C LEU A 353 8.14 -7.15 -20.05
N LYS A 354 8.05 -7.23 -21.40
CA LYS A 354 9.22 -7.17 -22.27
C LYS A 354 9.80 -5.76 -22.38
N PHE A 355 8.95 -4.76 -22.48
CA PHE A 355 9.35 -3.38 -22.80
C PHE A 355 9.50 -2.50 -21.55
N ASN A 356 8.72 -2.75 -20.48
CA ASN A 356 8.78 -2.00 -19.23
C ASN A 356 9.63 -2.74 -18.19
N ASN A 357 10.81 -2.18 -17.88
CA ASN A 357 11.77 -2.76 -16.95
C ASN A 357 11.25 -2.77 -15.50
N GLY A 358 10.54 -1.69 -15.11
CA GLY A 358 9.98 -1.55 -13.78
C GLY A 358 8.89 -2.59 -13.51
N LEU A 359 7.99 -2.78 -14.47
CA LEU A 359 6.96 -3.82 -14.39
C LEU A 359 7.57 -5.23 -14.36
N ARG A 360 8.61 -5.47 -15.16
CA ARG A 360 9.32 -6.76 -15.20
C ARG A 360 9.97 -7.12 -13.88
N ARG A 361 10.63 -6.17 -13.21
CA ARG A 361 11.23 -6.37 -11.89
C ARG A 361 10.21 -6.64 -10.80
N ALA A 362 9.00 -6.14 -10.96
CA ALA A 362 7.89 -6.34 -10.04
C ALA A 362 7.21 -7.71 -10.15
N ALA A 363 7.48 -8.48 -11.20
CA ALA A 363 6.96 -9.83 -11.33
C ALA A 363 7.55 -10.75 -10.25
N TYR A 364 6.70 -11.54 -9.58
CA TYR A 364 7.15 -12.50 -8.57
C TYR A 364 6.87 -13.97 -8.94
N THR A 365 5.87 -14.23 -9.81
CA THR A 365 5.70 -15.52 -10.48
C THR A 365 5.53 -15.30 -11.98
N PHE A 366 6.12 -16.17 -12.80
CA PHE A 366 6.01 -16.14 -14.26
C PHE A 366 6.11 -17.54 -14.83
N LEU A 367 5.15 -17.94 -15.70
CA LEU A 367 5.10 -19.26 -16.37
C LEU A 367 5.36 -20.44 -15.43
N GLY A 368 4.80 -20.43 -14.23
CA GLY A 368 4.93 -21.52 -13.25
C GLY A 368 6.26 -21.54 -12.50
N LYS A 369 7.06 -20.48 -12.56
CA LYS A 369 8.33 -20.35 -11.85
C LYS A 369 8.36 -19.11 -10.97
N PRO A 370 9.03 -19.17 -9.79
CA PRO A 370 9.30 -17.97 -9.01
C PRO A 370 10.42 -17.16 -9.66
N VAL A 371 10.16 -15.87 -9.89
CA VAL A 371 11.11 -14.94 -10.51
C VAL A 371 11.53 -13.82 -9.55
N ASN A 372 11.03 -13.85 -8.32
CA ASN A 372 11.42 -12.98 -7.22
C ASN A 372 12.20 -13.80 -6.17
N PRO A 373 13.34 -13.30 -5.63
CA PRO A 373 14.20 -14.06 -4.72
C PRO A 373 13.53 -14.43 -3.39
N ASP A 374 12.70 -13.56 -2.83
CA ASP A 374 12.05 -13.80 -1.56
C ASP A 374 10.94 -14.85 -1.71
N ILE A 375 10.21 -14.81 -2.81
CA ILE A 375 9.20 -15.81 -3.16
C ILE A 375 9.84 -17.17 -3.47
N ALA A 376 10.98 -17.18 -4.15
CA ALA A 376 11.72 -18.42 -4.40
C ALA A 376 12.16 -19.09 -3.07
N ARG A 377 12.65 -18.27 -2.13
CA ARG A 377 13.03 -18.71 -0.78
C ARG A 377 11.82 -19.20 0.01
N LEU A 378 10.72 -18.44 0.00
CA LEU A 378 9.47 -18.79 0.69
C LEU A 378 8.90 -20.14 0.23
N CYS A 379 8.99 -20.43 -1.07
CA CYS A 379 8.48 -21.69 -1.65
C CYS A 379 9.49 -22.84 -1.61
N GLY A 380 10.74 -22.60 -1.23
CA GLY A 380 11.82 -23.57 -1.31
C GLY A 380 12.14 -24.01 -2.76
N GLN A 381 12.01 -23.10 -3.72
CA GLN A 381 12.26 -23.34 -5.13
C GLN A 381 13.45 -22.51 -5.64
N ARG A 382 14.04 -22.98 -6.76
CA ARG A 382 15.11 -22.24 -7.41
C ARG A 382 14.57 -20.97 -8.08
N LEU A 383 15.22 -19.85 -7.81
CA LEU A 383 14.99 -18.59 -8.53
C LEU A 383 15.32 -18.76 -10.01
N ILE A 384 14.45 -18.27 -10.88
CA ILE A 384 14.68 -18.23 -12.34
C ILE A 384 14.68 -16.77 -12.78
N ASP A 385 15.62 -16.41 -13.64
CA ASP A 385 15.64 -15.07 -14.25
C ASP A 385 14.51 -14.97 -15.29
N ILE A 386 13.60 -14.02 -15.10
CA ILE A 386 12.48 -13.77 -16.02
C ILE A 386 12.95 -13.44 -17.44
N ASN A 387 14.14 -12.85 -17.60
CA ASN A 387 14.69 -12.50 -18.91
C ASN A 387 14.93 -13.74 -19.79
N LEU A 388 15.21 -14.90 -19.20
CA LEU A 388 15.35 -16.16 -19.95
C LEU A 388 14.05 -16.56 -20.69
N PHE A 389 12.89 -16.23 -20.11
CA PHE A 389 11.61 -16.52 -20.74
C PHE A 389 11.23 -15.49 -21.80
N LEU A 390 11.51 -14.21 -21.54
CA LEU A 390 11.09 -13.11 -22.40
C LEU A 390 11.89 -13.01 -23.70
N GLN A 391 13.10 -13.60 -23.76
CA GLN A 391 13.93 -13.67 -24.96
C GLN A 391 13.43 -14.70 -25.98
N PHE A 392 12.67 -15.69 -25.55
CA PHE A 392 12.22 -16.81 -26.40
C PHE A 392 10.70 -16.80 -26.69
N SER A 393 9.98 -15.77 -26.26
CA SER A 393 8.52 -15.59 -26.51
C SER A 393 8.26 -14.41 -27.52
#